data_bf9796b6a465e2d02b385ea90d7bd892
#
_entry.id   bf9796b6a465e2d02b385ea90d7bd892
#
_cell.length_a   1.000
_cell.length_b   1.000
_cell.length_c   1.000
_cell.angle_alpha   90.00
_cell.angle_beta   90.00
_cell.angle_gamma   90.00
#
_symmetry.space_group_name_H-M   'P 1'
#
loop_
_entity.id
_entity.type
_entity.pdbx_description
1 polymer ?
#
loop_
_entity_poly.entity_id
_entity_poly.type
_entity_poly.pdbx_seq_one_letter_code
_entity_poly.pdbx_strand_id
1 'polypeptide(L)'
;GRLFLMNTSAPIKDHRALRFITCGSVDDGKSTLIGRLLYDSKSILADALATLERTSRKRGLEAADLSLLTDGLQAEREQGITIDVAYRYFSTGTRKYIIADAPGHEQYTRNMVTAASTADLAIILVDARKGVQTQTRRHSCIAHLVGIPHLVVAVNKMDLVDYSQEFFDRIRQDYLRFAATLGIRDVRFIPISALEGDMVVERGKRLPWYKGPALMELLETSPPAHHEAPEQLRFPVQYVCRPRTTEHRDYRGYMGRIESGEIAIGDEVQVLPSGRRTRIKDIRLLDRTLPQAGSGRSVALLLEDEVGISRGDMIVSPSRAPSVTKRIEAMVCWLAEAPLEPGRKYVVRHTTRETKALVAAIEFRQDINELKRVAGGRLEMNDIGSVTFKLAQPLFIDPYRENRATGAFILIDEATNNTVGGGMIF
;
A
#
# COMPACT_ATOMS: atom_id res chain seq x y z
N GLY A 1 -5.24 50.71 18.11
CA GLY A 1 -4.83 49.42 18.62
C GLY A 1 -5.77 48.32 18.12
N ARG A 2 -5.42 47.62 17.02
CA ARG A 2 -6.13 46.41 16.58
C ARG A 2 -5.33 45.20 17.06
N LEU A 3 -5.88 44.44 18.00
CA LEU A 3 -5.37 43.12 18.38
C LEU A 3 -5.56 42.18 17.21
N PHE A 4 -4.45 41.67 16.68
CA PHE A 4 -4.43 40.49 15.85
C PHE A 4 -4.65 39.27 16.74
N LEU A 5 -5.83 38.70 16.70
CA LEU A 5 -6.08 37.36 17.20
C LEU A 5 -5.44 36.38 16.22
N MET A 6 -4.28 35.85 16.56
CA MET A 6 -3.73 34.68 15.90
C MET A 6 -4.64 33.50 16.20
N ASN A 7 -5.38 33.11 15.20
CA ASN A 7 -6.14 31.87 15.20
C ASN A 7 -5.14 30.72 15.05
N THR A 8 -4.59 30.23 16.14
CA THR A 8 -3.88 28.96 16.17
C THR A 8 -4.94 27.85 16.16
N SER A 9 -5.40 27.52 14.95
CA SER A 9 -6.11 26.25 14.77
C SER A 9 -5.12 25.13 15.09
N ALA A 10 -5.33 24.48 16.23
CA ALA A 10 -4.64 23.24 16.54
C ALA A 10 -4.85 22.28 15.36
N PRO A 11 -3.81 21.56 14.90
CA PRO A 11 -3.98 20.62 13.82
C PRO A 11 -5.04 19.61 14.22
N ILE A 12 -6.04 19.45 13.38
CA ILE A 12 -7.07 18.42 13.52
C ILE A 12 -6.31 17.10 13.59
N LYS A 13 -6.33 16.46 14.77
CA LYS A 13 -5.74 15.14 14.95
C LYS A 13 -6.54 14.18 14.06
N ASP A 14 -5.95 13.80 12.95
CA ASP A 14 -6.51 12.76 12.10
C ASP A 14 -6.41 11.44 12.86
N HIS A 15 -7.53 10.95 13.37
CA HIS A 15 -7.62 9.74 14.18
C HIS A 15 -7.55 8.44 13.35
N ARG A 16 -7.30 8.54 12.04
CA ARG A 16 -7.15 7.36 11.19
C ARG A 16 -5.88 6.59 11.52
N ALA A 17 -5.95 5.26 11.43
CA ALA A 17 -4.78 4.41 11.60
C ALA A 17 -3.73 4.72 10.52
N LEU A 18 -2.47 4.82 10.92
CA LEU A 18 -1.35 4.87 9.97
C LEU A 18 -0.99 3.44 9.55
N ARG A 19 -0.97 3.20 8.25
CA ARG A 19 -0.50 1.94 7.67
C ARG A 19 0.91 2.14 7.16
N PHE A 20 1.85 1.34 7.65
CA PHE A 20 3.20 1.38 7.15
C PHE A 20 3.77 -0.01 6.90
N ILE A 21 4.66 -0.08 5.93
CA ILE A 21 5.37 -1.30 5.55
C ILE A 21 6.81 -1.21 6.02
N THR A 22 7.36 -2.32 6.51
CA THR A 22 8.79 -2.46 6.80
C THR A 22 9.45 -3.30 5.71
N CYS A 23 10.51 -2.78 5.14
CA CYS A 23 11.28 -3.40 4.08
C CYS A 23 12.75 -3.50 4.48
N GLY A 24 13.40 -4.57 4.09
CA GLY A 24 14.82 -4.76 4.35
C GLY A 24 15.27 -6.14 3.89
N SER A 25 16.59 -6.32 3.79
CA SER A 25 17.17 -7.64 3.60
C SER A 25 17.00 -8.48 4.87
N VAL A 26 17.17 -9.80 4.75
CA VAL A 26 16.96 -10.76 5.85
C VAL A 26 17.72 -10.36 7.12
N ASP A 27 18.92 -9.83 6.97
CA ASP A 27 19.81 -9.51 8.10
C ASP A 27 19.80 -8.04 8.52
N ASP A 28 18.90 -7.21 7.99
CA ASP A 28 18.90 -5.77 8.30
C ASP A 28 18.24 -5.44 9.65
N GLY A 29 17.69 -6.43 10.33
CA GLY A 29 17.06 -6.27 11.64
C GLY A 29 15.59 -5.87 11.61
N LYS A 30 14.89 -6.22 10.54
CA LYS A 30 13.48 -5.89 10.35
C LYS A 30 12.58 -6.43 11.47
N SER A 31 12.68 -7.73 11.78
CA SER A 31 11.89 -8.36 12.86
C SER A 31 12.26 -7.80 14.22
N THR A 32 13.54 -7.49 14.46
CA THR A 32 13.98 -6.84 15.70
C THR A 32 13.38 -5.44 15.83
N LEU A 33 13.32 -4.68 14.76
CA LEU A 33 12.68 -3.34 14.78
C LEU A 33 11.20 -3.41 15.12
N ILE A 34 10.47 -4.31 14.47
CA ILE A 34 9.02 -4.47 14.72
C ILE A 34 8.81 -4.92 16.18
N GLY A 35 9.60 -5.89 16.65
CA GLY A 35 9.57 -6.33 18.03
C GLY A 35 9.86 -5.18 19.02
N ARG A 36 10.84 -4.33 18.70
CA ARG A 36 11.18 -3.15 19.51
C ARG A 36 10.05 -2.13 19.56
N LEU A 37 9.41 -1.84 18.43
CA LEU A 37 8.26 -0.95 18.36
C LEU A 37 7.10 -1.47 19.22
N LEU A 38 6.81 -2.75 19.16
CA LEU A 38 5.74 -3.37 19.95
C LEU A 38 6.08 -3.39 21.44
N TYR A 39 7.31 -3.72 21.79
CA TYR A 39 7.78 -3.82 23.19
C TYR A 39 7.82 -2.44 23.88
N ASP A 40 8.53 -1.48 23.28
CA ASP A 40 8.76 -0.18 23.88
C ASP A 40 7.49 0.69 23.87
N SER A 41 6.55 0.45 22.92
CA SER A 41 5.24 1.09 22.92
C SER A 41 4.26 0.50 23.94
N LYS A 42 4.67 -0.52 24.70
CA LYS A 42 3.88 -1.25 25.69
C LYS A 42 2.59 -1.88 25.11
N SER A 43 2.64 -2.23 23.84
CA SER A 43 1.50 -2.82 23.12
C SER A 43 1.44 -4.34 23.26
N ILE A 44 2.38 -4.95 23.98
CA ILE A 44 2.47 -6.39 24.17
C ILE A 44 1.76 -6.79 25.46
N LEU A 45 0.91 -7.83 25.37
CA LEU A 45 0.29 -8.45 26.54
C LEU A 45 1.38 -9.09 27.44
N ALA A 46 1.22 -8.95 28.77
CA ALA A 46 2.16 -9.46 29.75
C ALA A 46 2.51 -10.96 29.58
N ASP A 47 1.53 -11.78 29.18
CA ASP A 47 1.71 -13.21 28.94
C ASP A 47 2.62 -13.50 27.75
N ALA A 48 2.50 -12.70 26.67
CA ALA A 48 3.35 -12.81 25.51
C ALA A 48 4.81 -12.43 25.85
N LEU A 49 4.98 -11.42 26.69
CA LEU A 49 6.31 -10.99 27.17
C LEU A 49 6.98 -12.09 28.01
N ALA A 50 6.27 -12.68 28.96
CA ALA A 50 6.77 -13.77 29.79
C ALA A 50 7.19 -15.00 28.96
N THR A 51 6.42 -15.30 27.92
CA THR A 51 6.73 -16.38 26.98
C THR A 51 7.98 -16.07 26.16
N LEU A 52 8.11 -14.83 25.69
CA LEU A 52 9.27 -14.34 24.95
C LEU A 52 10.55 -14.45 25.78
N GLU A 53 10.53 -13.97 27.02
CA GLU A 53 11.67 -14.03 27.92
C GLU A 53 12.09 -15.48 28.22
N ARG A 54 11.12 -16.36 28.45
CA ARG A 54 11.39 -17.78 28.68
C ARG A 54 12.02 -18.44 27.47
N THR A 55 11.53 -18.15 26.27
CA THR A 55 12.05 -18.72 25.02
C THR A 55 13.45 -18.20 24.72
N SER A 56 13.71 -16.90 24.94
CA SER A 56 15.01 -16.29 24.76
C SER A 56 16.06 -16.88 25.70
N ARG A 57 15.71 -17.11 26.96
CA ARG A 57 16.59 -17.79 27.93
C ARG A 57 16.93 -19.22 27.51
N LYS A 58 15.97 -19.98 26.97
CA LYS A 58 16.21 -21.34 26.46
C LYS A 58 17.18 -21.36 25.28
N ARG A 59 17.24 -20.24 24.51
CA ARG A 59 18.20 -20.07 23.41
C ARG A 59 19.55 -19.51 23.85
N GLY A 60 19.78 -19.34 25.17
CA GLY A 60 21.03 -18.83 25.72
C GLY A 60 21.25 -17.35 25.56
N LEU A 61 20.18 -16.58 25.35
CA LEU A 61 20.26 -15.13 25.24
C LEU A 61 20.04 -14.47 26.60
N GLU A 62 20.85 -13.47 26.93
CA GLU A 62 20.74 -12.71 28.19
C GLU A 62 19.52 -11.76 28.17
N ALA A 63 19.16 -11.26 26.99
CA ALA A 63 18.03 -10.37 26.78
C ALA A 63 16.91 -11.03 25.96
N ALA A 64 15.71 -10.46 26.03
CA ALA A 64 14.59 -10.91 25.22
C ALA A 64 14.90 -10.74 23.72
N ASP A 65 14.75 -11.80 22.95
CA ASP A 65 14.87 -11.76 21.49
C ASP A 65 13.55 -11.24 20.89
N LEU A 66 13.53 -9.97 20.54
CA LEU A 66 12.35 -9.29 20.03
C LEU A 66 11.91 -9.78 18.66
N SER A 67 12.79 -10.40 17.89
CA SER A 67 12.43 -10.99 16.59
C SER A 67 11.41 -12.12 16.74
N LEU A 68 11.41 -12.83 17.86
CA LEU A 68 10.48 -13.91 18.16
C LEU A 68 9.03 -13.46 18.30
N LEU A 69 8.76 -12.18 18.50
CA LEU A 69 7.41 -11.63 18.57
C LEU A 69 6.71 -11.58 17.19
N THR A 70 7.49 -11.52 16.14
CA THR A 70 6.99 -11.26 14.78
C THR A 70 7.00 -12.49 13.89
N ASP A 71 7.79 -13.51 14.23
CA ASP A 71 7.91 -14.74 13.45
C ASP A 71 6.62 -15.58 13.61
N GLY A 72 5.79 -15.60 12.58
CA GLY A 72 4.48 -16.22 12.61
C GLY A 72 4.45 -17.69 12.17
N LEU A 73 5.13 -18.00 11.08
CA LEU A 73 5.16 -19.34 10.49
C LEU A 73 6.34 -20.16 10.99
N GLN A 74 6.15 -21.49 11.11
CA GLN A 74 7.22 -22.39 11.54
C GLN A 74 8.42 -22.31 10.58
N ALA A 75 8.17 -22.28 9.27
CA ALA A 75 9.21 -22.15 8.26
C ALA A 75 9.98 -20.83 8.37
N GLU A 76 9.30 -19.74 8.71
CA GLU A 76 9.93 -18.45 8.97
C GLU A 76 10.83 -18.47 10.19
N ARG A 77 10.37 -19.15 11.28
CA ARG A 77 11.14 -19.31 12.51
C ARG A 77 12.39 -20.17 12.31
N GLU A 78 12.29 -21.22 11.51
CA GLU A 78 13.40 -22.15 11.22
C GLU A 78 14.45 -21.50 10.31
N GLN A 79 14.01 -20.69 9.34
CA GLN A 79 14.89 -20.03 8.36
C GLN A 79 15.30 -18.62 8.78
N GLY A 80 14.62 -18.02 9.76
CA GLY A 80 14.85 -16.64 10.19
C GLY A 80 14.49 -15.59 9.14
N ILE A 81 13.57 -15.91 8.23
CA ILE A 81 13.09 -15.03 7.14
C ILE A 81 11.57 -14.89 7.17
N THR A 82 11.07 -13.77 6.66
CA THR A 82 9.64 -13.54 6.45
C THR A 82 9.23 -14.10 5.08
N ILE A 83 8.27 -15.02 5.05
CA ILE A 83 7.79 -15.67 3.81
C ILE A 83 6.54 -15.00 3.29
N ASP A 84 5.58 -14.71 4.14
CA ASP A 84 4.33 -14.05 3.78
C ASP A 84 4.19 -12.71 4.48
N VAL A 85 3.24 -11.88 4.01
CA VAL A 85 2.97 -10.60 4.66
C VAL A 85 2.27 -10.86 5.99
N ALA A 86 2.90 -10.43 7.07
CA ALA A 86 2.29 -10.43 8.39
C ALA A 86 1.80 -9.03 8.73
N TYR A 87 0.53 -8.93 9.13
CA TYR A 87 -0.05 -7.69 9.61
C TYR A 87 -0.07 -7.67 11.12
N ARG A 88 0.45 -6.61 11.70
CA ARG A 88 0.46 -6.38 13.15
C ARG A 88 -0.29 -5.10 13.46
N TYR A 89 -1.03 -5.13 14.56
CA TYR A 89 -1.82 -4.01 14.99
C TYR A 89 -1.33 -3.56 16.36
N PHE A 90 -1.05 -2.28 16.50
CA PHE A 90 -0.73 -1.71 17.79
C PHE A 90 -1.24 -0.27 17.89
N SER A 91 -1.29 0.24 19.09
CA SER A 91 -1.66 1.64 19.34
C SER A 91 -0.75 2.25 20.39
N THR A 92 -0.41 3.50 20.18
CA THR A 92 0.05 4.40 21.25
C THR A 92 -1.16 5.11 21.82
N GLY A 93 -1.00 5.90 22.88
CA GLY A 93 -2.12 6.68 23.40
C GLY A 93 -2.68 7.71 22.41
N THR A 94 -1.98 7.98 21.32
CA THR A 94 -2.31 9.03 20.34
C THR A 94 -2.79 8.51 19.01
N ARG A 95 -2.36 7.32 18.59
CA ARG A 95 -2.64 6.80 17.25
C ARG A 95 -2.66 5.28 17.19
N LYS A 96 -3.44 4.74 16.25
CA LYS A 96 -3.44 3.32 15.87
C LYS A 96 -2.53 3.10 14.67
N TYR A 97 -1.87 1.94 14.63
CA TYR A 97 -0.94 1.56 13.59
C TYR A 97 -1.24 0.17 13.05
N ILE A 98 -1.04 0.02 11.75
CA ILE A 98 -1.06 -1.27 11.07
C ILE A 98 0.29 -1.43 10.39
N ILE A 99 1.07 -2.41 10.85
CA ILE A 99 2.35 -2.74 10.25
C ILE A 99 2.15 -3.88 9.26
N ALA A 100 2.61 -3.70 8.03
CA ALA A 100 2.81 -4.77 7.09
C ALA A 100 4.28 -5.17 7.09
N ASP A 101 4.60 -6.34 7.60
CA ASP A 101 5.93 -6.89 7.56
C ASP A 101 6.13 -7.60 6.22
N ALA A 102 6.85 -6.96 5.31
CA ALA A 102 7.09 -7.47 3.97
C ALA A 102 8.30 -8.40 3.92
N PRO A 103 8.22 -9.50 3.15
CA PRO A 103 9.35 -10.39 2.98
C PRO A 103 10.52 -9.68 2.30
N GLY A 104 11.74 -9.89 2.85
CA GLY A 104 12.97 -9.31 2.33
C GLY A 104 13.56 -10.04 1.14
N HIS A 105 13.14 -11.29 0.91
CA HIS A 105 13.73 -12.15 -0.10
C HIS A 105 13.15 -11.87 -1.50
N GLU A 106 14.01 -11.89 -2.52
CA GLU A 106 13.64 -11.59 -3.91
C GLU A 106 12.47 -12.42 -4.42
N GLN A 107 12.44 -13.70 -4.08
CA GLN A 107 11.39 -14.64 -4.50
C GLN A 107 9.98 -14.28 -3.99
N TYR A 108 9.88 -13.38 -3.01
CA TYR A 108 8.60 -12.96 -2.41
C TYR A 108 8.19 -11.53 -2.81
N THR A 109 8.70 -11.01 -3.91
CA THR A 109 8.36 -9.67 -4.43
C THR A 109 6.85 -9.45 -4.54
N ARG A 110 6.11 -10.48 -4.93
CA ARG A 110 4.64 -10.45 -4.99
C ARG A 110 4.00 -9.99 -3.68
N ASN A 111 4.43 -10.59 -2.57
CA ASN A 111 3.87 -10.29 -1.26
C ASN A 111 4.23 -8.86 -0.84
N MET A 112 5.42 -8.42 -1.18
CA MET A 112 5.82 -7.03 -0.96
C MET A 112 4.96 -6.03 -1.73
N VAL A 113 4.69 -6.26 -3.01
CA VAL A 113 3.83 -5.38 -3.83
C VAL A 113 2.43 -5.29 -3.23
N THR A 114 1.87 -6.41 -2.80
CA THR A 114 0.55 -6.45 -2.15
C THR A 114 0.53 -5.62 -0.87
N ALA A 115 1.54 -5.77 -0.02
CA ALA A 115 1.64 -5.02 1.23
C ALA A 115 1.86 -3.52 0.98
N ALA A 116 2.71 -3.18 0.03
CA ALA A 116 3.07 -1.82 -0.29
C ALA A 116 1.91 -1.00 -0.85
N SER A 117 1.01 -1.64 -1.61
CA SER A 117 -0.10 -0.95 -2.29
C SER A 117 -1.09 -0.26 -1.34
N THR A 118 -1.15 -0.65 -0.06
CA THR A 118 -2.05 -0.07 0.95
C THR A 118 -1.35 0.80 1.98
N ALA A 119 -0.02 0.94 1.90
CA ALA A 119 0.75 1.64 2.91
C ALA A 119 0.75 3.16 2.70
N ASP A 120 0.73 3.90 3.81
CA ASP A 120 0.90 5.35 3.86
C ASP A 120 2.38 5.75 3.90
N LEU A 121 3.21 4.88 4.45
CA LEU A 121 4.62 5.11 4.69
C LEU A 121 5.39 3.79 4.55
N ALA A 122 6.61 3.87 4.04
CA ALA A 122 7.53 2.73 4.01
C ALA A 122 8.78 3.03 4.85
N ILE A 123 9.14 2.09 5.70
CA ILE A 123 10.40 2.09 6.42
C ILE A 123 11.34 1.14 5.69
N ILE A 124 12.40 1.70 5.12
CA ILE A 124 13.45 0.94 4.44
C ILE A 124 14.61 0.81 5.42
N LEU A 125 14.87 -0.41 5.87
CA LEU A 125 16.01 -0.68 6.75
C LEU A 125 17.29 -0.85 5.95
N VAL A 126 18.35 -0.25 6.45
CA VAL A 126 19.72 -0.38 5.91
C VAL A 126 20.65 -0.72 7.06
N ASP A 127 21.41 -1.80 6.92
CA ASP A 127 22.49 -2.13 7.88
C ASP A 127 23.61 -1.10 7.73
N ALA A 128 23.95 -0.40 8.82
CA ALA A 128 24.96 0.63 8.82
C ALA A 128 26.34 0.15 8.34
N ARG A 129 26.65 -1.14 8.49
CA ARG A 129 27.91 -1.75 8.04
C ARG A 129 27.93 -2.02 6.54
N LYS A 130 26.76 -2.39 5.96
CA LYS A 130 26.62 -2.84 4.57
C LYS A 130 26.26 -1.71 3.61
N GLY A 131 25.57 -0.68 4.09
CA GLY A 131 25.10 0.41 3.26
C GLY A 131 23.97 0.02 2.30
N VAL A 132 23.81 0.78 1.23
CA VAL A 132 22.76 0.58 0.23
C VAL A 132 23.07 -0.65 -0.60
N GLN A 133 22.21 -1.67 -0.49
CA GLN A 133 22.31 -2.95 -1.18
C GLN A 133 21.32 -3.04 -2.36
N THR A 134 21.44 -4.06 -3.19
CA THR A 134 20.50 -4.35 -4.28
C THR A 134 19.07 -4.48 -3.76
N GLN A 135 18.86 -5.17 -2.65
CA GLN A 135 17.54 -5.30 -2.02
C GLN A 135 16.98 -3.95 -1.56
N THR A 136 17.82 -3.08 -0.99
CA THR A 136 17.44 -1.72 -0.61
C THR A 136 16.88 -0.95 -1.80
N ARG A 137 17.56 -1.02 -2.93
CA ARG A 137 17.16 -0.38 -4.19
C ARG A 137 15.85 -0.94 -4.73
N ARG A 138 15.72 -2.26 -4.73
CA ARG A 138 14.51 -2.95 -5.20
C ARG A 138 13.28 -2.55 -4.38
N HIS A 139 13.36 -2.64 -3.08
CA HIS A 139 12.27 -2.28 -2.17
C HIS A 139 11.89 -0.81 -2.31
N SER A 140 12.88 0.07 -2.42
CA SER A 140 12.65 1.50 -2.61
C SER A 140 11.98 1.80 -3.96
N CYS A 141 12.40 1.12 -5.02
CA CYS A 141 11.81 1.24 -6.34
C CYS A 141 10.34 0.78 -6.33
N ILE A 142 10.05 -0.37 -5.74
CA ILE A 142 8.68 -0.89 -5.63
C ILE A 142 7.83 0.06 -4.80
N ALA A 143 8.30 0.51 -3.65
CA ALA A 143 7.58 1.45 -2.79
C ALA A 143 7.24 2.75 -3.54
N HIS A 144 8.18 3.26 -4.33
CA HIS A 144 7.96 4.44 -5.16
C HIS A 144 6.94 4.18 -6.28
N LEU A 145 7.07 3.07 -7.00
CA LEU A 145 6.18 2.72 -8.11
C LEU A 145 4.73 2.47 -7.66
N VAL A 146 4.52 1.85 -6.51
CA VAL A 146 3.17 1.68 -5.95
C VAL A 146 2.63 2.96 -5.29
N GLY A 147 3.41 4.03 -5.32
CA GLY A 147 2.98 5.38 -4.91
C GLY A 147 2.92 5.59 -3.41
N ILE A 148 3.75 4.91 -2.61
CA ILE A 148 3.85 5.23 -1.19
C ILE A 148 4.44 6.64 -1.04
N PRO A 149 3.72 7.58 -0.40
CA PRO A 149 4.12 8.98 -0.42
C PRO A 149 5.32 9.31 0.47
N HIS A 150 5.51 8.56 1.56
CA HIS A 150 6.55 8.83 2.54
C HIS A 150 7.52 7.66 2.67
N LEU A 151 8.81 7.90 2.38
CA LEU A 151 9.87 6.94 2.58
C LEU A 151 10.75 7.36 3.75
N VAL A 152 10.97 6.43 4.66
CA VAL A 152 11.89 6.59 5.80
C VAL A 152 12.99 5.56 5.67
N VAL A 153 14.21 6.00 5.53
CA VAL A 153 15.38 5.13 5.56
C VAL A 153 15.89 5.06 6.99
N ALA A 154 15.70 3.93 7.62
CA ALA A 154 16.23 3.66 8.96
C ALA A 154 17.58 2.98 8.83
N VAL A 155 18.63 3.72 9.15
CA VAL A 155 20.00 3.22 9.18
C VAL A 155 20.18 2.50 10.51
N ASN A 156 20.04 1.18 10.48
CA ASN A 156 20.01 0.32 11.65
C ASN A 156 21.38 -0.25 11.99
N LYS A 157 21.49 -0.82 13.17
CA LYS A 157 22.72 -1.39 13.72
C LYS A 157 23.83 -0.37 13.90
N MET A 158 23.46 0.86 14.24
CA MET A 158 24.40 1.92 14.54
C MET A 158 25.34 1.57 15.72
N ASP A 159 24.88 0.71 16.62
CA ASP A 159 25.71 0.14 17.71
C ASP A 159 26.93 -0.63 17.19
N LEU A 160 26.84 -1.25 16.01
CA LEU A 160 27.95 -2.01 15.40
C LEU A 160 28.98 -1.16 14.65
N VAL A 161 28.70 0.12 14.50
CA VAL A 161 29.61 1.12 13.90
C VAL A 161 29.90 2.27 14.88
N ASP A 162 29.83 1.99 16.17
CA ASP A 162 30.08 2.95 17.25
C ASP A 162 29.28 4.25 17.16
N TYR A 163 28.06 4.17 16.64
CA TYR A 163 27.16 5.32 16.44
C TYR A 163 27.77 6.44 15.60
N SER A 164 28.60 6.07 14.62
CA SER A 164 29.39 6.99 13.80
C SER A 164 28.52 7.80 12.86
N GLN A 165 28.61 9.12 12.95
CA GLN A 165 27.97 10.04 12.02
C GLN A 165 28.49 9.86 10.59
N GLU A 166 29.74 9.55 10.40
CA GLU A 166 30.36 9.35 9.08
C GLU A 166 29.68 8.20 8.31
N PHE A 167 29.44 7.06 8.96
CA PHE A 167 28.71 5.94 8.34
C PHE A 167 27.29 6.33 7.94
N PHE A 168 26.58 7.02 8.81
CA PHE A 168 25.24 7.50 8.52
C PHE A 168 25.21 8.47 7.34
N ASP A 169 26.08 9.48 7.32
CA ASP A 169 26.13 10.47 6.26
C ASP A 169 26.51 9.86 4.91
N ARG A 170 27.40 8.90 4.89
CA ARG A 170 27.78 8.15 3.68
C ARG A 170 26.57 7.41 3.09
N ILE A 171 25.87 6.66 3.92
CA ILE A 171 24.66 5.92 3.49
C ILE A 171 23.59 6.88 2.99
N ARG A 172 23.37 7.99 3.69
CA ARG A 172 22.43 9.02 3.28
C ARG A 172 22.77 9.59 1.90
N GLN A 173 24.03 9.93 1.65
CA GLN A 173 24.48 10.43 0.36
C GLN A 173 24.32 9.39 -0.76
N ASP A 174 24.69 8.14 -0.51
CA ASP A 174 24.55 7.05 -1.48
C ASP A 174 23.09 6.80 -1.83
N TYR A 175 22.23 6.79 -0.82
CA TYR A 175 20.79 6.63 -1.05
C TYR A 175 20.18 7.81 -1.82
N LEU A 176 20.55 9.03 -1.50
CA LEU A 176 20.04 10.23 -2.20
C LEU A 176 20.46 10.26 -3.68
N ARG A 177 21.67 9.81 -4.01
CA ARG A 177 22.09 9.66 -5.42
C ARG A 177 21.22 8.64 -6.15
N PHE A 178 20.96 7.52 -5.53
CA PHE A 178 20.05 6.51 -6.05
C PHE A 178 18.61 7.04 -6.21
N ALA A 179 18.07 7.68 -5.16
CA ALA A 179 16.71 8.22 -5.15
C ALA A 179 16.49 9.27 -6.25
N ALA A 180 17.49 10.10 -6.52
CA ALA A 180 17.43 11.10 -7.59
C ALA A 180 17.20 10.49 -8.98
N THR A 181 17.77 9.33 -9.26
CA THR A 181 17.59 8.63 -10.55
C THR A 181 16.15 8.13 -10.76
N LEU A 182 15.41 7.86 -9.68
CA LEU A 182 14.01 7.42 -9.71
C LEU A 182 13.01 8.57 -9.54
N GLY A 183 13.47 9.79 -9.30
CA GLY A 183 12.60 10.93 -9.00
C GLY A 183 11.97 10.89 -7.61
N ILE A 184 12.52 10.12 -6.68
CA ILE A 184 12.09 10.07 -5.29
C ILE A 184 12.57 11.35 -4.60
N ARG A 185 11.65 12.15 -4.05
CA ARG A 185 11.96 13.46 -3.47
C ARG A 185 11.78 13.53 -1.97
N ASP A 186 10.80 12.83 -1.42
CA ASP A 186 10.49 12.85 0.01
C ASP A 186 11.08 11.61 0.70
N VAL A 187 12.30 11.73 1.18
CA VAL A 187 13.00 10.69 1.92
C VAL A 187 13.54 11.27 3.22
N ARG A 188 13.24 10.62 4.31
CA ARG A 188 13.79 10.95 5.63
C ARG A 188 14.74 9.87 6.10
N PHE A 189 15.78 10.27 6.83
CA PHE A 189 16.82 9.37 7.32
C PHE A 189 16.87 9.43 8.84
N ILE A 190 16.87 8.25 9.47
CA ILE A 190 16.98 8.13 10.92
C ILE A 190 18.06 7.10 11.26
N PRO A 191 19.08 7.47 12.05
CA PRO A 191 20.01 6.49 12.60
C PRO A 191 19.38 5.81 13.80
N ILE A 192 19.34 4.48 13.79
CA ILE A 192 18.72 3.69 14.87
C ILE A 192 19.61 2.52 15.30
N SER A 193 19.34 2.04 16.50
CA SER A 193 19.69 0.69 16.92
C SER A 193 18.42 -0.02 17.40
N ALA A 194 17.86 -0.89 16.58
CA ALA A 194 16.68 -1.66 16.96
C ALA A 194 16.98 -2.60 18.13
N LEU A 195 18.19 -3.15 18.20
CA LEU A 195 18.62 -4.03 19.28
C LEU A 195 18.72 -3.29 20.62
N GLU A 196 19.34 -2.13 20.66
CA GLU A 196 19.58 -1.34 21.86
C GLU A 196 18.45 -0.33 22.16
N GLY A 197 17.61 -0.04 21.18
CA GLY A 197 16.46 0.84 21.30
C GLY A 197 16.70 2.32 20.99
N ASP A 198 17.93 2.70 20.60
CA ASP A 198 18.25 4.10 20.30
C ASP A 198 17.46 4.60 19.10
N MET A 199 16.83 5.76 19.23
CA MET A 199 16.05 6.46 18.20
C MET A 199 14.86 5.67 17.62
N VAL A 200 14.42 4.61 18.27
CA VAL A 200 13.22 3.88 17.86
C VAL A 200 11.98 4.50 18.52
N VAL A 201 11.76 4.26 19.80
CA VAL A 201 10.68 4.92 20.57
C VAL A 201 11.27 6.09 21.36
N GLU A 202 12.35 5.86 22.09
CA GLU A 202 13.09 6.87 22.83
C GLU A 202 14.36 7.27 22.08
N ARG A 203 14.80 8.51 22.26
CA ARG A 203 15.99 9.03 21.59
C ARG A 203 17.25 8.32 22.01
N GLY A 204 17.38 7.97 23.28
CA GLY A 204 18.66 7.54 23.87
C GLY A 204 19.67 8.69 23.98
N LYS A 205 20.93 8.33 24.33
CA LYS A 205 22.01 9.30 24.55
C LYS A 205 23.21 9.11 23.61
N ARG A 206 23.19 8.05 22.79
CA ARG A 206 24.36 7.63 21.98
C ARG A 206 24.46 8.29 20.62
N LEU A 207 23.42 9.03 20.19
CA LEU A 207 23.35 9.74 18.91
C LEU A 207 23.18 11.26 19.11
N PRO A 208 24.09 11.93 19.84
CA PRO A 208 23.95 13.35 20.17
C PRO A 208 24.05 14.27 18.96
N TRP A 209 24.70 13.84 17.89
CA TRP A 209 24.83 14.56 16.64
C TRP A 209 23.55 14.55 15.78
N TYR A 210 22.65 13.60 16.01
CA TYR A 210 21.38 13.54 15.30
C TYR A 210 20.34 14.43 16.00
N LYS A 211 19.78 15.39 15.30
CA LYS A 211 18.81 16.36 15.84
C LYS A 211 17.38 16.11 15.40
N GLY A 212 17.14 15.15 14.52
CA GLY A 212 15.80 14.81 14.04
C GLY A 212 14.98 14.01 15.05
N PRO A 213 13.74 13.64 14.69
CA PRO A 213 12.86 12.87 15.54
C PRO A 213 13.30 11.40 15.67
N ALA A 214 12.91 10.74 16.74
CA ALA A 214 12.93 9.28 16.84
C ALA A 214 11.91 8.67 15.88
N LEU A 215 12.04 7.39 15.56
CA LEU A 215 11.17 6.73 14.58
C LEU A 215 9.69 6.78 14.98
N MET A 216 9.37 6.47 16.23
CA MET A 216 7.98 6.52 16.71
C MET A 216 7.40 7.93 16.64
N GLU A 217 8.17 8.93 16.99
CA GLU A 217 7.78 10.34 16.91
C GLU A 217 7.47 10.75 15.46
N LEU A 218 8.27 10.27 14.50
CA LEU A 218 8.02 10.46 13.08
C LEU A 218 6.74 9.74 12.64
N LEU A 219 6.48 8.53 13.09
CA LEU A 219 5.26 7.79 12.79
C LEU A 219 4.02 8.48 13.37
N GLU A 220 4.12 9.07 14.55
CA GLU A 220 3.01 9.80 15.20
C GLU A 220 2.68 11.11 14.48
N THR A 221 3.66 11.76 13.89
CA THR A 221 3.50 13.06 13.23
C THR A 221 3.31 12.96 11.72
N SER A 222 3.59 11.82 11.11
CA SER A 222 3.39 11.62 9.67
C SER A 222 1.90 11.67 9.33
N PRO A 223 1.50 12.50 8.35
CA PRO A 223 0.14 12.46 7.89
C PRO A 223 -0.13 11.09 7.27
N PRO A 224 -1.34 10.53 7.44
CA PRO A 224 -1.74 9.42 6.60
C PRO A 224 -1.62 9.88 5.16
N ALA A 225 -1.38 8.95 4.23
CA ALA A 225 -1.38 9.34 2.83
C ALA A 225 -2.71 10.06 2.56
N HIS A 226 -2.67 11.37 2.54
CA HIS A 226 -3.67 12.13 1.83
C HIS A 226 -3.46 11.79 0.34
N HIS A 227 -4.01 10.65 -0.04
CA HIS A 227 -4.83 10.73 -1.21
C HIS A 227 -5.92 11.72 -0.77
N GLU A 228 -5.85 12.96 -1.22
CA GLU A 228 -7.05 13.72 -1.38
C GLU A 228 -7.98 12.72 -2.03
N ALA A 229 -8.90 12.17 -1.23
CA ALA A 229 -9.78 11.11 -1.72
C ALA A 229 -10.40 11.74 -2.95
N PRO A 230 -10.19 11.19 -4.17
CA PRO A 230 -10.59 11.89 -5.36
C PRO A 230 -12.02 12.34 -5.13
N GLU A 231 -12.31 13.62 -5.29
CA GLU A 231 -13.65 14.17 -5.01
C GLU A 231 -14.72 13.50 -5.88
N GLN A 232 -14.28 12.90 -6.99
CA GLN A 232 -15.16 12.26 -7.94
C GLN A 232 -15.64 10.91 -7.43
N LEU A 233 -16.95 10.71 -7.48
CA LEU A 233 -17.56 9.44 -7.14
C LEU A 233 -17.09 8.34 -8.09
N ARG A 234 -16.64 7.24 -7.52
CA ARG A 234 -16.39 5.97 -8.19
C ARG A 234 -17.02 4.85 -7.35
N PHE A 235 -18.09 4.29 -7.89
CA PHE A 235 -18.85 3.22 -7.25
C PHE A 235 -18.95 2.02 -8.18
N PRO A 236 -17.99 1.09 -8.12
CA PRO A 236 -18.06 -0.16 -8.87
C PRO A 236 -19.19 -1.04 -8.34
N VAL A 237 -20.06 -1.50 -9.23
CA VAL A 237 -21.18 -2.37 -8.86
C VAL A 237 -20.68 -3.79 -8.69
N GLN A 238 -20.79 -4.30 -7.47
CA GLN A 238 -20.40 -5.66 -7.12
C GLN A 238 -21.54 -6.66 -7.22
N TYR A 239 -22.72 -6.25 -6.81
CA TYR A 239 -23.90 -7.10 -6.78
C TYR A 239 -25.18 -6.30 -7.04
N VAL A 240 -26.13 -6.90 -7.78
CA VAL A 240 -27.46 -6.32 -8.00
C VAL A 240 -28.44 -7.10 -7.13
N CYS A 241 -28.98 -6.44 -6.11
CA CYS A 241 -29.95 -7.02 -5.21
C CYS A 241 -31.36 -6.85 -5.75
N ARG A 242 -32.06 -7.97 -5.97
CA ARG A 242 -33.48 -8.03 -6.31
C ARG A 242 -34.18 -8.93 -5.30
N PRO A 243 -34.84 -8.38 -4.28
CA PRO A 243 -35.59 -9.21 -3.33
C PRO A 243 -36.67 -10.00 -4.05
N ARG A 244 -36.76 -11.29 -3.70
CA ARG A 244 -37.78 -12.21 -4.27
C ARG A 244 -39.13 -12.15 -3.55
N THR A 245 -39.30 -11.24 -2.58
CA THR A 245 -40.54 -11.11 -1.81
C THR A 245 -41.55 -10.26 -2.52
N THR A 246 -42.82 -10.65 -2.42
CA THR A 246 -43.98 -9.96 -3.04
C THR A 246 -44.18 -8.51 -2.56
N GLU A 247 -43.67 -8.19 -1.37
CA GLU A 247 -43.79 -6.86 -0.75
C GLU A 247 -42.82 -5.81 -1.32
N HIS A 248 -41.76 -6.25 -2.03
CA HIS A 248 -40.71 -5.37 -2.55
C HIS A 248 -40.39 -5.67 -4.03
N ARG A 249 -41.39 -5.93 -4.85
CA ARG A 249 -41.23 -6.28 -6.28
C ARG A 249 -40.39 -5.28 -7.08
N ASP A 250 -40.40 -4.02 -6.69
CA ASP A 250 -39.72 -2.92 -7.41
C ASP A 250 -38.39 -2.50 -6.78
N TYR A 251 -37.91 -3.24 -5.77
CA TYR A 251 -36.65 -2.92 -5.12
C TYR A 251 -35.47 -3.43 -5.95
N ARG A 252 -34.67 -2.52 -6.47
CA ARG A 252 -33.37 -2.81 -7.07
C ARG A 252 -32.32 -2.00 -6.36
N GLY A 253 -31.51 -2.68 -5.55
CA GLY A 253 -30.34 -2.10 -4.90
C GLY A 253 -29.04 -2.51 -5.60
N TYR A 254 -28.18 -1.56 -5.87
CA TYR A 254 -26.86 -1.80 -6.43
C TYR A 254 -25.86 -1.75 -5.30
N MET A 255 -25.27 -2.90 -4.97
CA MET A 255 -24.36 -3.05 -3.85
C MET A 255 -22.92 -2.92 -4.32
N GLY A 256 -22.13 -2.20 -3.55
CA GLY A 256 -20.71 -2.02 -3.81
C GLY A 256 -20.04 -1.20 -2.71
N ARG A 257 -18.77 -0.96 -2.91
CA ARG A 257 -17.98 -0.08 -2.07
C ARG A 257 -17.76 1.25 -2.79
N ILE A 258 -17.95 2.35 -2.09
CA ILE A 258 -17.54 3.66 -2.60
C ILE A 258 -16.01 3.71 -2.59
N GLU A 259 -15.40 3.60 -3.74
CA GLU A 259 -13.94 3.60 -3.88
C GLU A 259 -13.37 5.01 -3.77
N SER A 260 -14.11 6.01 -4.22
CA SER A 260 -13.74 7.42 -4.09
C SER A 260 -14.95 8.33 -4.12
N GLY A 261 -14.77 9.54 -3.61
CA GLY A 261 -15.80 10.57 -3.57
C GLY A 261 -16.83 10.38 -2.47
N GLU A 262 -17.83 11.22 -2.51
CA GLU A 262 -18.99 11.20 -1.62
C GLU A 262 -20.27 11.17 -2.45
N ILE A 263 -21.32 10.63 -1.87
CA ILE A 263 -22.63 10.55 -2.50
C ILE A 263 -23.72 10.90 -1.50
N ALA A 264 -24.70 11.69 -1.96
CA ALA A 264 -25.87 12.05 -1.19
C ALA A 264 -27.15 11.70 -1.95
N ILE A 265 -28.24 11.51 -1.22
CA ILE A 265 -29.56 11.34 -1.82
C ILE A 265 -29.89 12.58 -2.67
N GLY A 266 -30.35 12.36 -3.90
CA GLY A 266 -30.66 13.41 -4.86
C GLY A 266 -29.53 13.80 -5.80
N ASP A 267 -28.32 13.31 -5.56
CA ASP A 267 -27.17 13.57 -6.44
C ASP A 267 -27.39 12.96 -7.83
N GLU A 268 -27.00 13.73 -8.85
CA GLU A 268 -26.94 13.23 -10.22
C GLU A 268 -25.73 12.33 -10.41
N VAL A 269 -25.97 11.18 -11.01
CA VAL A 269 -24.94 10.18 -11.31
C VAL A 269 -25.03 9.71 -12.75
N GLN A 270 -23.92 9.16 -13.24
CA GLN A 270 -23.84 8.54 -14.55
C GLN A 270 -23.48 7.07 -14.40
N VAL A 271 -24.12 6.22 -15.18
CA VAL A 271 -23.86 4.79 -15.20
C VAL A 271 -22.98 4.45 -16.41
N LEU A 272 -21.88 3.75 -16.19
CA LEU A 272 -20.98 3.30 -17.25
C LEU A 272 -21.10 1.77 -17.41
N PRO A 273 -21.07 1.25 -18.65
CA PRO A 273 -20.71 1.90 -19.90
C PRO A 273 -21.86 2.61 -20.61
N SER A 274 -23.11 2.47 -20.17
CA SER A 274 -24.29 2.99 -20.90
C SER A 274 -24.26 4.50 -21.09
N GLY A 275 -23.67 5.23 -20.16
CA GLY A 275 -23.66 6.70 -20.14
C GLY A 275 -24.95 7.32 -19.66
N ARG A 276 -25.94 6.53 -19.23
CA ARG A 276 -27.23 7.05 -18.75
C ARG A 276 -27.08 7.81 -17.45
N ARG A 277 -27.77 8.91 -17.34
CA ARG A 277 -27.80 9.75 -16.13
C ARG A 277 -29.09 9.50 -15.36
N THR A 278 -28.97 9.50 -14.06
CA THR A 278 -30.08 9.37 -13.11
C THR A 278 -29.73 10.04 -11.80
N ARG A 279 -30.60 9.94 -10.80
CA ARG A 279 -30.34 10.48 -9.46
C ARG A 279 -30.42 9.39 -8.42
N ILE A 280 -29.69 9.58 -7.33
CA ILE A 280 -29.75 8.69 -6.17
C ILE A 280 -31.08 8.89 -5.45
N LYS A 281 -31.85 7.83 -5.38
CA LYS A 281 -33.11 7.77 -4.65
C LYS A 281 -32.92 7.47 -3.17
N ASP A 282 -32.04 6.52 -2.85
CA ASP A 282 -31.78 6.08 -1.50
C ASP A 282 -30.35 5.51 -1.36
N ILE A 283 -29.79 5.59 -0.16
CA ILE A 283 -28.51 5.00 0.22
C ILE A 283 -28.76 4.16 1.47
N ARG A 284 -28.51 2.85 1.38
CA ARG A 284 -28.77 1.91 2.47
C ARG A 284 -27.50 1.25 2.99
N LEU A 285 -27.38 1.22 4.29
CA LEU A 285 -26.39 0.46 5.03
C LEU A 285 -27.13 -0.48 5.97
N LEU A 286 -27.17 -1.79 5.64
CA LEU A 286 -28.04 -2.76 6.30
C LEU A 286 -29.51 -2.26 6.28
N ASP A 287 -30.12 -2.09 7.45
CA ASP A 287 -31.51 -1.64 7.58
C ASP A 287 -31.66 -0.12 7.69
N ARG A 288 -30.58 0.64 7.52
CA ARG A 288 -30.59 2.09 7.69
C ARG A 288 -30.49 2.81 6.37
N THR A 289 -31.29 3.85 6.23
CA THR A 289 -31.11 4.86 5.20
C THR A 289 -30.10 5.90 5.66
N LEU A 290 -29.10 6.17 4.81
CA LEU A 290 -28.11 7.22 5.05
C LEU A 290 -28.42 8.41 4.14
N PRO A 291 -28.35 9.67 4.65
CA PRO A 291 -28.52 10.85 3.79
C PRO A 291 -27.33 11.02 2.83
N GLN A 292 -26.16 10.56 3.24
CA GLN A 292 -24.91 10.61 2.50
C GLN A 292 -23.96 9.51 2.92
N ALA A 293 -23.02 9.15 2.06
CA ALA A 293 -21.96 8.20 2.35
C ALA A 293 -20.68 8.59 1.60
N GLY A 294 -19.53 8.31 2.21
CA GLY A 294 -18.23 8.63 1.66
C GLY A 294 -17.38 7.41 1.32
N SER A 295 -16.21 7.68 0.80
CA SER A 295 -15.21 6.70 0.40
C SER A 295 -14.93 5.67 1.49
N GLY A 296 -14.79 4.42 1.09
CA GLY A 296 -14.51 3.27 1.95
C GLY A 296 -15.75 2.55 2.48
N ARG A 297 -16.94 3.14 2.37
CA ARG A 297 -18.18 2.49 2.82
C ARG A 297 -18.76 1.56 1.76
N SER A 298 -19.19 0.39 2.21
CA SER A 298 -20.00 -0.54 1.43
C SER A 298 -21.47 -0.24 1.66
N VAL A 299 -22.19 0.12 0.61
CA VAL A 299 -23.59 0.52 0.66
C VAL A 299 -24.39 -0.07 -0.50
N ALA A 300 -25.71 -0.02 -0.40
CA ALA A 300 -26.62 -0.27 -1.50
C ALA A 300 -27.21 1.06 -1.98
N LEU A 301 -27.10 1.33 -3.28
CA LEU A 301 -27.68 2.51 -3.93
C LEU A 301 -28.98 2.14 -4.64
N LEU A 302 -30.02 2.95 -4.45
CA LEU A 302 -31.23 2.91 -5.22
C LEU A 302 -31.28 4.14 -6.11
N LEU A 303 -31.69 3.95 -7.35
CA LEU A 303 -31.77 5.00 -8.37
C LEU A 303 -33.21 5.39 -8.65
N GLU A 304 -33.43 6.64 -9.04
CA GLU A 304 -34.78 7.12 -9.39
C GLU A 304 -35.34 6.46 -10.65
N ASP A 305 -34.48 6.22 -11.64
CA ASP A 305 -34.86 5.61 -12.91
C ASP A 305 -34.47 4.14 -12.97
N GLU A 306 -35.20 3.35 -13.71
CA GLU A 306 -34.79 1.99 -14.05
C GLU A 306 -33.70 2.04 -15.12
N VAL A 307 -32.48 1.74 -14.70
CA VAL A 307 -31.30 1.61 -15.56
C VAL A 307 -30.81 0.18 -15.53
N GLY A 308 -30.56 -0.39 -16.71
CA GLY A 308 -29.94 -1.72 -16.80
C GLY A 308 -28.50 -1.67 -16.32
N ILE A 309 -28.25 -2.15 -15.10
CA ILE A 309 -26.94 -2.19 -14.47
C ILE A 309 -26.62 -3.63 -14.11
N SER A 310 -25.38 -4.03 -14.41
CA SER A 310 -24.86 -5.34 -14.10
C SER A 310 -23.61 -5.23 -13.22
N ARG A 311 -23.23 -6.35 -12.59
CA ARG A 311 -21.93 -6.44 -11.93
C ARG A 311 -20.81 -6.03 -12.92
N GLY A 312 -19.89 -5.22 -12.45
CA GLY A 312 -18.79 -4.71 -13.25
C GLY A 312 -19.07 -3.36 -13.92
N ASP A 313 -20.33 -2.90 -13.94
CA ASP A 313 -20.65 -1.53 -14.30
C ASP A 313 -20.21 -0.58 -13.19
N MET A 314 -20.17 0.71 -13.47
CA MET A 314 -19.71 1.70 -12.50
C MET A 314 -20.67 2.89 -12.46
N ILE A 315 -21.02 3.31 -11.25
CA ILE A 315 -21.77 4.55 -11.01
C ILE A 315 -20.76 5.64 -10.65
N VAL A 316 -20.78 6.73 -11.39
CA VAL A 316 -19.78 7.79 -11.28
C VAL A 316 -20.43 9.17 -11.23
N SER A 317 -19.67 10.17 -10.75
CA SER A 317 -20.05 11.57 -10.90
C SER A 317 -20.07 11.93 -12.39
N PRO A 318 -21.07 12.67 -12.89
CA PRO A 318 -21.10 13.09 -14.28
C PRO A 318 -19.96 14.02 -14.67
N SER A 319 -19.49 14.84 -13.73
CA SER A 319 -18.31 15.67 -13.88
C SER A 319 -17.05 14.86 -13.64
N ARG A 320 -16.04 15.03 -14.48
CA ARG A 320 -14.77 14.30 -14.39
C ARG A 320 -14.96 12.78 -14.33
N ALA A 321 -15.75 12.25 -15.25
CA ALA A 321 -15.94 10.82 -15.41
C ALA A 321 -14.61 10.14 -15.74
N PRO A 322 -14.42 8.85 -15.35
CA PRO A 322 -13.24 8.09 -15.74
C PRO A 322 -13.18 7.90 -17.25
N SER A 323 -11.99 7.62 -17.77
CA SER A 323 -11.84 7.26 -19.18
C SER A 323 -12.45 5.89 -19.46
N VAL A 324 -13.31 5.81 -20.45
CA VAL A 324 -13.85 4.54 -20.95
C VAL A 324 -12.99 4.10 -22.12
N THR A 325 -12.22 3.03 -21.96
CA THR A 325 -11.20 2.66 -22.96
C THR A 325 -11.03 1.15 -23.09
N LYS A 326 -10.70 0.73 -24.33
CA LYS A 326 -10.25 -0.64 -24.64
C LYS A 326 -8.73 -0.76 -24.78
N ARG A 327 -7.98 0.28 -24.42
CA ARG A 327 -6.53 0.30 -24.44
C ARG A 327 -6.02 0.89 -23.13
N ILE A 328 -5.12 0.18 -22.47
CA ILE A 328 -4.47 0.66 -21.25
C ILE A 328 -2.95 0.58 -21.40
N GLU A 329 -2.28 1.57 -20.84
CA GLU A 329 -0.84 1.61 -20.67
C GLU A 329 -0.53 1.66 -19.18
N ALA A 330 0.28 0.73 -18.73
CA ALA A 330 0.50 0.57 -17.31
C ALA A 330 1.92 0.11 -16.96
N MET A 331 2.37 0.47 -15.77
CA MET A 331 3.52 -0.18 -15.17
C MET A 331 3.06 -1.51 -14.58
N VAL A 332 3.66 -2.61 -15.02
CA VAL A 332 3.29 -3.97 -14.61
C VAL A 332 4.42 -4.62 -13.84
N CYS A 333 4.08 -5.22 -12.70
CA CYS A 333 4.93 -6.16 -11.99
C CYS A 333 4.51 -7.58 -12.37
N TRP A 334 5.43 -8.35 -12.95
CA TRP A 334 5.17 -9.72 -13.40
C TRP A 334 5.54 -10.74 -12.34
N LEU A 335 4.66 -11.70 -12.06
CA LEU A 335 4.75 -12.58 -10.91
C LEU A 335 4.79 -14.09 -11.28
N ALA A 336 4.62 -14.43 -12.54
CA ALA A 336 4.61 -15.82 -12.99
C ALA A 336 5.97 -16.29 -13.52
N GLU A 337 6.22 -17.60 -13.43
CA GLU A 337 7.43 -18.22 -13.99
C GLU A 337 7.49 -18.11 -15.50
N ALA A 338 6.36 -18.34 -16.20
CA ALA A 338 6.27 -18.12 -17.63
C ALA A 338 6.33 -16.62 -17.94
N PRO A 339 7.20 -16.16 -18.84
CA PRO A 339 7.37 -14.74 -19.09
C PRO A 339 6.14 -14.09 -19.73
N LEU A 340 5.96 -12.81 -19.44
CA LEU A 340 5.02 -11.96 -20.17
C LEU A 340 5.64 -11.57 -21.51
N GLU A 341 4.95 -11.87 -22.59
CA GLU A 341 5.39 -11.59 -23.95
C GLU A 341 4.28 -10.93 -24.77
N PRO A 342 4.61 -10.11 -25.79
CA PRO A 342 3.62 -9.61 -26.73
C PRO A 342 2.85 -10.76 -27.41
N GLY A 343 1.56 -10.56 -27.64
CA GLY A 343 0.66 -11.54 -28.24
C GLY A 343 -0.01 -12.50 -27.25
N ARG A 344 0.43 -12.55 -25.99
CA ARG A 344 -0.21 -13.34 -24.95
C ARG A 344 -1.50 -12.70 -24.49
N LYS A 345 -2.43 -13.54 -24.02
CA LYS A 345 -3.75 -13.12 -23.53
C LYS A 345 -3.91 -13.50 -22.06
N TYR A 346 -4.49 -12.58 -21.30
CA TYR A 346 -4.81 -12.75 -19.89
C TYR A 346 -6.20 -12.19 -19.59
N VAL A 347 -6.70 -12.45 -18.40
CA VAL A 347 -7.87 -11.74 -17.85
C VAL A 347 -7.35 -10.58 -17.01
N VAL A 348 -7.86 -9.38 -17.28
CA VAL A 348 -7.66 -8.21 -16.43
C VAL A 348 -8.87 -8.08 -15.50
N ARG A 349 -8.61 -7.98 -14.22
CA ARG A 349 -9.61 -7.59 -13.22
C ARG A 349 -9.30 -6.19 -12.74
N HIS A 350 -10.26 -5.31 -12.99
CA HIS A 350 -10.21 -3.91 -12.59
C HIS A 350 -11.47 -3.58 -11.80
N THR A 351 -11.33 -3.22 -10.54
CA THR A 351 -12.45 -3.07 -9.61
C THR A 351 -13.31 -4.35 -9.57
N THR A 352 -14.57 -4.27 -9.94
CA THR A 352 -15.49 -5.43 -10.04
C THR A 352 -15.63 -5.98 -11.47
N ARG A 353 -14.91 -5.40 -12.43
CA ARG A 353 -15.01 -5.72 -13.86
C ARG A 353 -13.86 -6.58 -14.34
N GLU A 354 -14.18 -7.58 -15.14
CA GLU A 354 -13.20 -8.44 -15.79
C GLU A 354 -13.35 -8.38 -17.30
N THR A 355 -12.22 -8.40 -18.00
CA THR A 355 -12.19 -8.50 -19.45
C THR A 355 -10.93 -9.22 -19.91
N LYS A 356 -10.99 -9.82 -21.11
CA LYS A 356 -9.80 -10.38 -21.75
C LYS A 356 -8.89 -9.25 -22.26
N ALA A 357 -7.61 -9.42 -22.07
CA ALA A 357 -6.58 -8.47 -22.46
C ALA A 357 -5.50 -9.15 -23.30
N LEU A 358 -5.16 -8.53 -24.41
CA LEU A 358 -4.04 -8.90 -25.26
C LEU A 358 -2.85 -8.02 -24.91
N VAL A 359 -1.69 -8.60 -24.66
CA VAL A 359 -0.44 -7.87 -24.53
C VAL A 359 -0.04 -7.36 -25.93
N ALA A 360 -0.23 -6.07 -26.15
CA ALA A 360 0.07 -5.45 -27.46
C ALA A 360 1.55 -5.13 -27.61
N ALA A 361 2.17 -4.59 -26.57
CA ALA A 361 3.58 -4.22 -26.56
C ALA A 361 4.14 -4.16 -25.14
N ILE A 362 5.44 -4.44 -25.02
CA ILE A 362 6.24 -4.13 -23.85
C ILE A 362 7.16 -2.98 -24.25
N GLU A 363 6.89 -1.79 -23.75
CA GLU A 363 7.61 -0.58 -24.13
C GLU A 363 9.02 -0.57 -23.56
N PHE A 364 9.14 -0.89 -22.27
CA PHE A 364 10.44 -1.04 -21.61
C PHE A 364 10.32 -1.90 -20.35
N ARG A 365 11.44 -2.45 -19.92
CA ARG A 365 11.66 -3.07 -18.63
C ARG A 365 12.52 -2.15 -17.78
N GLN A 366 12.13 -1.95 -16.52
CA GLN A 366 12.92 -1.22 -15.54
C GLN A 366 13.98 -2.14 -14.97
N ASP A 367 15.26 -1.89 -15.26
CA ASP A 367 16.35 -2.58 -14.59
C ASP A 367 16.58 -1.96 -13.21
N ILE A 368 16.30 -2.74 -12.17
CA ILE A 368 16.39 -2.29 -10.78
C ILE A 368 17.85 -2.20 -10.31
N ASN A 369 18.74 -3.02 -10.87
CA ASN A 369 20.14 -3.06 -10.47
C ASN A 369 20.94 -1.92 -11.10
N GLU A 370 20.74 -1.68 -12.39
CA GLU A 370 21.41 -0.61 -13.14
C GLU A 370 20.60 0.68 -13.21
N LEU A 371 19.36 0.67 -12.70
CA LEU A 371 18.45 1.82 -12.64
C LEU A 371 18.16 2.47 -13.98
N LYS A 372 18.17 1.67 -15.04
CA LYS A 372 17.90 2.12 -16.40
C LYS A 372 16.69 1.40 -17.00
N ARG A 373 16.14 1.99 -18.05
CA ARG A 373 15.08 1.39 -18.85
C ARG A 373 15.70 0.62 -20.00
N VAL A 374 15.29 -0.64 -20.15
CA VAL A 374 15.68 -1.50 -21.26
C VAL A 374 14.49 -1.61 -22.20
N ALA A 375 14.65 -1.21 -23.46
CA ALA A 375 13.58 -1.18 -24.43
C ALA A 375 13.15 -2.59 -24.86
N GLY A 376 11.84 -2.81 -25.01
CA GLY A 376 11.23 -4.01 -25.59
C GLY A 376 11.44 -5.28 -24.78
N GLY A 377 11.26 -6.41 -25.46
CA GLY A 377 11.52 -7.73 -24.94
C GLY A 377 10.34 -8.37 -24.24
N ARG A 378 10.62 -9.01 -23.12
CA ARG A 378 9.65 -9.71 -22.28
C ARG A 378 9.90 -9.40 -20.80
N LEU A 379 8.91 -9.65 -19.97
CA LEU A 379 9.06 -9.57 -18.53
C LEU A 379 9.19 -10.98 -17.95
N GLU A 380 10.30 -11.23 -17.28
CA GLU A 380 10.51 -12.41 -16.44
C GLU A 380 9.87 -12.21 -15.06
N MET A 381 9.79 -13.28 -14.29
CA MET A 381 9.27 -13.22 -12.92
C MET A 381 10.00 -12.14 -12.09
N ASN A 382 9.23 -11.32 -11.39
CA ASN A 382 9.67 -10.17 -10.59
C ASN A 382 10.17 -8.95 -11.41
N ASP A 383 10.11 -9.01 -12.71
CA ASP A 383 10.40 -7.83 -13.54
C ASP A 383 9.26 -6.80 -13.46
N ILE A 384 9.64 -5.55 -13.61
CA ILE A 384 8.74 -4.41 -13.68
C ILE A 384 8.95 -3.72 -15.03
N GLY A 385 7.86 -3.43 -15.73
CA GLY A 385 7.96 -2.80 -17.04
C GLY A 385 6.68 -2.12 -17.49
N SER A 386 6.81 -1.25 -18.48
CA SER A 386 5.68 -0.58 -19.11
C SER A 386 5.09 -1.45 -20.21
N VAL A 387 3.81 -1.76 -20.09
CA VAL A 387 3.08 -2.66 -20.97
C VAL A 387 1.82 -2.00 -21.49
N THR A 388 1.54 -2.20 -22.76
CA THR A 388 0.31 -1.78 -23.42
C THR A 388 -0.59 -3.00 -23.64
N PHE A 389 -1.85 -2.88 -23.24
CA PHE A 389 -2.87 -3.90 -23.43
C PHE A 389 -4.01 -3.42 -24.33
N LYS A 390 -4.52 -4.33 -25.15
CA LYS A 390 -5.80 -4.19 -25.85
C LYS A 390 -6.86 -5.04 -25.16
N LEU A 391 -7.99 -4.44 -24.85
CA LEU A 391 -9.06 -5.06 -24.08
C LEU A 391 -10.23 -5.47 -24.96
N ALA A 392 -10.84 -6.61 -24.66
CA ALA A 392 -12.07 -7.06 -25.34
C ALA A 392 -13.27 -6.18 -25.01
N GLN A 393 -13.39 -5.77 -23.75
CA GLN A 393 -14.41 -4.86 -23.26
C GLN A 393 -13.78 -3.62 -22.64
N PRO A 394 -14.46 -2.46 -22.66
CA PRO A 394 -13.89 -1.27 -22.06
C PRO A 394 -13.77 -1.38 -20.54
N LEU A 395 -12.76 -0.73 -19.99
CA LEU A 395 -12.62 -0.45 -18.56
C LEU A 395 -12.88 1.05 -18.32
N PHE A 396 -13.18 1.37 -17.07
CA PHE A 396 -13.47 2.74 -16.61
C PHE A 396 -12.34 3.16 -15.69
N ILE A 397 -11.33 3.83 -16.22
CA ILE A 397 -10.04 4.02 -15.60
C ILE A 397 -9.76 5.47 -15.24
N ASP A 398 -9.01 5.63 -14.16
CA ASP A 398 -8.29 6.85 -13.82
C ASP A 398 -6.78 6.54 -13.76
N PRO A 399 -5.91 7.54 -13.96
CA PRO A 399 -4.48 7.34 -13.69
C PRO A 399 -4.27 6.94 -12.22
N TYR A 400 -3.37 5.99 -11.99
CA TYR A 400 -3.08 5.49 -10.64
C TYR A 400 -2.67 6.60 -9.66
N ARG A 401 -1.91 7.58 -10.13
CA ARG A 401 -1.49 8.75 -9.33
C ARG A 401 -2.66 9.62 -8.85
N GLU A 402 -3.79 9.59 -9.57
CA GLU A 402 -4.98 10.37 -9.24
C GLU A 402 -5.98 9.56 -8.42
N ASN A 403 -6.13 8.27 -8.73
CA ASN A 403 -7.02 7.37 -8.03
C ASN A 403 -6.45 5.94 -8.04
N ARG A 404 -5.96 5.46 -6.90
CA ARG A 404 -5.36 4.13 -6.79
C ARG A 404 -6.35 3.01 -7.03
N ALA A 405 -7.59 3.14 -6.57
CA ALA A 405 -8.60 2.09 -6.68
C ALA A 405 -8.97 1.84 -8.14
N THR A 406 -9.18 2.89 -8.92
CA THR A 406 -9.56 2.82 -10.33
C THR A 406 -8.37 2.90 -11.30
N GLY A 407 -7.17 3.11 -10.78
CA GLY A 407 -5.92 3.11 -11.52
C GLY A 407 -5.11 1.83 -11.40
N ALA A 408 -5.56 0.86 -10.63
CA ALA A 408 -4.88 -0.42 -10.43
C ALA A 408 -5.69 -1.58 -11.00
N PHE A 409 -4.99 -2.63 -11.43
CA PHE A 409 -5.61 -3.88 -11.88
C PHE A 409 -4.72 -5.07 -11.59
N ILE A 410 -5.31 -6.27 -11.65
CA ILE A 410 -4.57 -7.52 -11.61
C ILE A 410 -4.71 -8.28 -12.92
N LEU A 411 -3.67 -9.05 -13.25
CA LEU A 411 -3.63 -9.97 -14.37
C LEU A 411 -3.82 -11.39 -13.86
N ILE A 412 -4.70 -12.13 -14.50
CA ILE A 412 -5.07 -13.50 -14.14
C ILE A 412 -4.83 -14.40 -15.33
N ASP A 413 -4.19 -15.56 -15.10
CA ASP A 413 -4.09 -16.63 -16.07
C ASP A 413 -5.45 -17.33 -16.18
N GLU A 414 -6.04 -17.39 -17.37
CA GLU A 414 -7.37 -17.95 -17.60
C GLU A 414 -7.40 -19.47 -17.35
N ALA A 415 -6.30 -20.17 -17.62
CA ALA A 415 -6.24 -21.62 -17.47
C ALA A 415 -6.13 -22.06 -16.00
N THR A 416 -5.36 -21.35 -15.20
CA THR A 416 -5.07 -21.68 -13.80
C THR A 416 -5.89 -20.88 -12.79
N ASN A 417 -6.49 -19.77 -13.24
CA ASN A 417 -7.14 -18.76 -12.40
C ASN A 417 -6.20 -18.12 -11.34
N ASN A 418 -4.90 -18.22 -11.57
CA ASN A 418 -3.90 -17.62 -10.70
C ASN A 418 -3.63 -16.16 -11.09
N THR A 419 -3.39 -15.32 -10.09
CA THR A 419 -2.88 -13.96 -10.32
C THR A 419 -1.43 -14.05 -10.80
N VAL A 420 -1.15 -13.50 -11.95
CA VAL A 420 0.17 -13.54 -12.60
C VAL A 420 0.85 -12.19 -12.69
N GLY A 421 0.15 -11.12 -12.38
CA GLY A 421 0.71 -9.77 -12.38
C GLY A 421 -0.22 -8.75 -11.77
N GLY A 422 0.31 -7.57 -11.57
CA GLY A 422 -0.42 -6.39 -11.14
C GLY A 422 0.06 -5.18 -11.92
N GLY A 423 -0.82 -4.23 -12.17
CA GLY A 423 -0.51 -3.04 -12.93
C GLY A 423 -1.05 -1.76 -12.33
N MET A 424 -0.34 -0.68 -12.65
CA MET A 424 -0.70 0.69 -12.29
C MET A 424 -0.79 1.50 -13.57
N ILE A 425 -1.97 2.03 -13.86
CA ILE A 425 -2.29 2.75 -15.09
C ILE A 425 -1.65 4.15 -15.05
N PHE A 426 -1.02 4.54 -16.15
CA PHE A 426 -0.45 5.87 -16.32
C PHE A 426 -1.50 6.97 -16.42
#